data_4c70dfea154365028f72a00362a30356
#
_entry.id   4c70dfea154365028f72a00362a30356
#
_cell.length_a   1.000
_cell.length_b   1.000
_cell.length_c   1.000
_cell.angle_alpha   90.00
_cell.angle_beta   90.00
_cell.angle_gamma   90.00
#
_symmetry.space_group_name_H-M   'P 1'
#
loop_
_entity.id
_entity.type
_entity.pdbx_description
1 polymer ?
#
loop_
_entity_poly.entity_id
_entity_poly.type
_entity_poly.pdbx_seq_one_letter_code
_entity_poly.pdbx_strand_id
1 'polypeptide(L)'
;MHLYGRFDAEHSLLLDNRMRDGQAGVELLQPFHDQPSGLWLLVNRGWLAWPDRRVPVHFETPAQALALDASVYVAPGSTFQLHPDPAGGQWPHLLTAIDAAQLWQQLSREGFAHELRMQPGPAAYRLDWPVVAMGPEKHLGYAVQWFALAAALVLLYLYFGWHNNKKENHHGRHHQPTGSA
;
A
#
# COMPACT_ATOMS: atom_id res chain seq x y z
N MET A 1 9.89 20.73 6.04
CA MET A 1 9.12 21.95 6.38
C MET A 1 9.16 22.12 7.88
N HIS A 2 9.40 23.35 8.35
CA HIS A 2 9.24 23.69 9.77
C HIS A 2 7.82 24.21 9.98
N LEU A 3 7.12 23.64 10.94
CA LEU A 3 5.74 23.97 11.27
C LEU A 3 5.67 24.38 12.74
N TYR A 4 4.75 25.29 13.06
CA TYR A 4 4.49 25.69 14.44
C TYR A 4 2.98 25.83 14.67
N GLY A 5 2.43 25.06 15.60
CA GLY A 5 0.99 25.07 15.81
C GLY A 5 0.52 24.03 16.81
N ARG A 6 -0.72 23.56 16.65
CA ARG A 6 -1.36 22.60 17.56
C ARG A 6 -2.03 21.47 16.80
N PHE A 7 -1.94 20.29 17.37
CA PHE A 7 -2.76 19.17 16.93
C PHE A 7 -4.22 19.30 17.39
N ASP A 8 -5.10 18.81 16.53
CA ASP A 8 -6.51 18.59 16.90
C ASP A 8 -6.64 17.19 17.55
N ALA A 9 -6.89 17.17 18.84
CA ALA A 9 -6.99 15.91 19.58
C ALA A 9 -8.32 15.19 19.32
N GLU A 10 -9.34 15.90 18.84
CA GLU A 10 -10.68 15.35 18.65
C GLU A 10 -10.83 14.55 17.37
N HIS A 11 -10.04 14.88 16.33
CA HIS A 11 -10.18 14.32 15.00
C HIS A 11 -8.95 13.51 14.57
N SER A 12 -8.72 12.41 15.27
CA SER A 12 -7.59 11.51 14.97
C SER A 12 -7.97 10.44 13.97
N LEU A 13 -7.08 10.12 13.05
CA LEU A 13 -7.21 9.08 12.03
C LEU A 13 -6.20 7.97 12.30
N LEU A 14 -6.65 6.72 12.20
CA LEU A 14 -5.82 5.54 12.33
C LEU A 14 -5.77 4.83 10.97
N LEU A 15 -4.65 4.93 10.29
CA LEU A 15 -4.45 4.26 9.01
C LEU A 15 -4.08 2.81 9.25
N ASP A 16 -5.00 1.93 8.93
CA ASP A 16 -4.94 0.50 9.25
C ASP A 16 -4.00 -0.29 8.34
N ASN A 17 -3.86 -1.56 8.68
CA ASN A 17 -3.11 -2.55 7.91
C ASN A 17 -1.63 -2.19 7.71
N ARG A 18 -1.02 -1.61 8.76
CA ARG A 18 0.40 -1.23 8.78
C ARG A 18 1.21 -2.23 9.58
N MET A 19 1.97 -3.07 8.87
CA MET A 19 2.84 -4.06 9.50
C MET A 19 4.25 -3.50 9.70
N ARG A 20 4.85 -3.74 10.88
CA ARG A 20 6.26 -3.44 11.19
C ARG A 20 6.85 -4.61 11.96
N ASP A 21 7.95 -5.16 11.49
CA ASP A 21 8.65 -6.30 12.12
C ASP A 21 7.71 -7.48 12.44
N GLY A 22 6.76 -7.77 11.55
CA GLY A 22 5.78 -8.84 11.74
C GLY A 22 4.65 -8.51 12.72
N GLN A 23 4.60 -7.31 13.30
CA GLN A 23 3.53 -6.86 14.19
C GLN A 23 2.50 -6.03 13.44
N ALA A 24 1.22 -6.30 13.73
CA ALA A 24 0.12 -5.47 13.24
C ALA A 24 0.06 -4.14 13.99
N GLY A 25 -0.27 -3.09 13.26
CA GLY A 25 -0.40 -1.76 13.82
C GLY A 25 -1.12 -0.79 12.90
N VAL A 26 -1.09 0.46 13.29
CA VAL A 26 -1.69 1.59 12.57
C VAL A 26 -0.70 2.74 12.48
N GLU A 27 -0.88 3.62 11.52
CA GLU A 27 -0.23 4.93 11.52
C GLU A 27 -1.22 5.97 12.03
N LEU A 28 -0.76 6.80 12.98
CA LEU A 28 -1.56 7.87 13.55
C LEU A 28 -1.43 9.14 12.72
N LEU A 29 -2.56 9.61 12.19
CA LEU A 29 -2.63 10.89 11.53
C LEU A 29 -3.55 11.81 12.31
N GLN A 30 -3.12 13.08 12.45
CA GLN A 30 -3.93 14.10 13.10
C GLN A 30 -3.89 15.42 12.32
N PRO A 31 -5.04 16.14 12.26
CA PRO A 31 -5.03 17.52 11.79
C PRO A 31 -4.13 18.38 12.68
N PHE A 32 -3.33 19.19 12.05
CA PHE A 32 -2.43 20.16 12.69
C PHE A 32 -2.71 21.55 12.12
N HIS A 33 -3.03 22.49 12.97
CA HIS A 33 -3.22 23.87 12.57
C HIS A 33 -1.90 24.61 12.63
N ASP A 34 -1.32 24.88 11.49
CA ASP A 34 -0.08 25.62 11.37
C ASP A 34 -0.35 27.12 11.50
N GLN A 35 0.14 27.73 12.56
CA GLN A 35 -0.13 29.14 12.86
C GLN A 35 0.47 30.11 11.83
N PRO A 36 1.70 29.90 11.32
CA PRO A 36 2.28 30.79 10.33
C PRO A 36 1.52 30.84 9.01
N SER A 37 1.03 29.72 8.51
CA SER A 37 0.28 29.67 7.25
C SER A 37 -1.23 29.80 7.42
N GLY A 38 -1.75 29.57 8.62
CA GLY A 38 -3.17 29.51 8.89
C GLY A 38 -3.88 28.28 8.33
N LEU A 39 -3.15 27.33 7.73
CA LEU A 39 -3.71 26.15 7.08
C LEU A 39 -3.80 24.96 8.04
N TRP A 40 -4.76 24.10 7.76
CA TRP A 40 -4.81 22.77 8.33
C TRP A 40 -3.96 21.79 7.52
N LEU A 41 -3.14 21.03 8.20
CA LEU A 41 -2.22 20.05 7.64
C LEU A 41 -2.53 18.68 8.23
N LEU A 42 -2.59 17.64 7.39
CA LEU A 42 -2.76 16.28 7.89
C LEU A 42 -1.37 15.67 8.15
N VAL A 43 -1.02 15.57 9.43
CA VAL A 43 0.30 15.14 9.87
C VAL A 43 0.26 13.69 10.35
N ASN A 44 1.02 12.83 9.68
CA ASN A 44 1.29 11.47 10.09
C ASN A 44 2.40 11.47 11.13
N ARG A 45 2.05 11.07 12.36
CA ARG A 45 2.93 11.07 13.53
C ARG A 45 3.72 9.78 13.70
N GLY A 46 3.47 8.79 12.83
CA GLY A 46 4.17 7.52 12.83
C GLY A 46 3.30 6.32 13.23
N TRP A 47 3.96 5.19 13.34
CA TRP A 47 3.34 3.89 13.56
C TRP A 47 3.21 3.56 15.04
N LEU A 48 2.07 2.94 15.38
CA LEU A 48 1.70 2.41 16.69
C LEU A 48 1.39 0.92 16.57
N ALA A 49 1.92 0.12 17.47
CA ALA A 49 1.56 -1.29 17.56
C ALA A 49 0.10 -1.44 18.03
N TRP A 50 -0.65 -2.30 17.36
CA TRP A 50 -2.02 -2.63 17.75
C TRP A 50 -2.29 -4.13 17.58
N PRO A 51 -1.67 -4.96 18.41
CA PRO A 51 -1.76 -6.42 18.29
C PRO A 51 -3.13 -6.97 18.71
N ASP A 52 -3.80 -6.33 19.64
CA ASP A 52 -5.16 -6.73 20.09
C ASP A 52 -6.18 -5.67 19.69
N ARG A 53 -6.99 -5.98 18.68
CA ARG A 53 -8.03 -5.09 18.15
C ARG A 53 -9.24 -4.89 19.08
N ARG A 54 -9.31 -5.64 20.17
CA ARG A 54 -10.38 -5.50 21.18
C ARG A 54 -10.11 -4.35 22.14
N VAL A 55 -8.86 -3.93 22.23
CA VAL A 55 -8.44 -2.83 23.10
C VAL A 55 -8.19 -1.59 22.21
N PRO A 56 -8.73 -0.41 22.57
CA PRO A 56 -8.43 0.81 21.81
C PRO A 56 -6.92 1.07 21.77
N VAL A 57 -6.42 1.55 20.62
CA VAL A 57 -5.03 1.98 20.54
C VAL A 57 -4.82 3.21 21.42
N HIS A 58 -3.75 3.19 22.19
CA HIS A 58 -3.42 4.30 23.09
C HIS A 58 -2.37 5.22 22.42
N PHE A 59 -2.67 6.51 22.42
CA PHE A 59 -1.76 7.56 21.99
C PHE A 59 -2.08 8.86 22.73
N GLU A 60 -1.08 9.72 22.83
CA GLU A 60 -1.21 11.03 23.47
C GLU A 60 -1.10 12.15 22.42
N THR A 61 -1.92 13.18 22.61
CA THR A 61 -1.87 14.37 21.76
C THR A 61 -1.39 15.55 22.60
N PRO A 62 -0.28 16.22 22.21
CA PRO A 62 0.17 17.42 22.92
C PRO A 62 -0.90 18.51 22.91
N ALA A 63 -1.25 19.00 24.10
CA ALA A 63 -2.25 20.05 24.24
C ALA A 63 -1.71 21.45 23.90
N GLN A 64 -0.40 21.63 23.95
CA GLN A 64 0.27 22.91 23.71
C GLN A 64 0.72 23.05 22.26
N ALA A 65 0.89 24.28 21.81
CA ALA A 65 1.55 24.53 20.53
C ALA A 65 3.02 24.06 20.58
N LEU A 66 3.45 23.44 19.50
CA LEU A 66 4.81 22.92 19.37
C LEU A 66 5.34 23.17 17.95
N ALA A 67 6.68 23.21 17.87
CA ALA A 67 7.37 23.18 16.60
C ALA A 67 7.60 21.71 16.19
N LEU A 68 7.42 21.41 14.90
CA LEU A 68 7.73 20.11 14.33
C LEU A 68 8.28 20.25 12.90
N ASP A 69 9.04 19.26 12.52
CA ASP A 69 9.52 19.10 11.15
C ASP A 69 8.75 17.98 10.45
N ALA A 70 8.36 18.26 9.22
CA ALA A 70 7.67 17.28 8.40
C ALA A 70 8.06 17.41 6.93
N SER A 71 7.86 16.34 6.19
CA SER A 71 8.00 16.29 4.73
C SER A 71 6.68 15.93 4.08
N VAL A 72 6.39 16.54 2.94
CA VAL A 72 5.21 16.21 2.14
C VAL A 72 5.37 14.80 1.60
N TYR A 73 4.35 13.99 1.77
CA TYR A 73 4.26 12.67 1.18
C TYR A 73 3.15 12.64 0.13
N VAL A 74 3.53 12.24 -1.07
CA VAL A 74 2.58 11.98 -2.16
C VAL A 74 2.61 10.48 -2.41
N ALA A 75 1.48 9.83 -2.16
CA ALA A 75 1.36 8.40 -2.39
C ALA A 75 1.55 8.08 -3.89
N PRO A 76 2.36 7.09 -4.25
CA PRO A 76 2.50 6.69 -5.64
C PRO A 76 1.21 6.00 -6.13
N GLY A 77 0.50 6.64 -7.04
CA GLY A 77 -0.75 6.14 -7.64
C GLY A 77 -1.99 6.33 -6.77
N SER A 78 -3.12 5.84 -7.26
CA SER A 78 -4.37 5.79 -6.49
C SER A 78 -4.38 4.55 -5.59
N THR A 79 -4.71 4.72 -4.34
CA THR A 79 -4.94 3.58 -3.44
C THR A 79 -6.22 2.88 -3.88
N PHE A 80 -6.11 1.62 -4.29
CA PHE A 80 -7.29 0.83 -4.64
C PHE A 80 -8.09 0.53 -3.36
N GLN A 81 -9.32 1.00 -3.31
CA GLN A 81 -10.28 0.68 -2.26
C GLN A 81 -11.43 -0.11 -2.85
N LEU A 82 -11.74 -1.27 -2.29
CA LEU A 82 -12.92 -2.07 -2.67
C LEU A 82 -14.21 -1.35 -2.28
N HIS A 83 -14.19 -0.65 -1.16
CA HIS A 83 -15.28 0.17 -0.64
C HIS A 83 -14.69 1.43 -0.02
N PRO A 84 -15.34 2.59 -0.18
CA PRO A 84 -14.95 3.78 0.55
C PRO A 84 -15.08 3.52 2.07
N ASP A 85 -14.17 4.06 2.83
CA ASP A 85 -14.29 4.03 4.29
C ASP A 85 -15.58 4.76 4.70
N PRO A 86 -16.32 4.26 5.71
CA PRO A 86 -17.61 4.85 6.08
C PRO A 86 -17.44 6.32 6.49
N ALA A 87 -18.20 7.19 5.86
CA ALA A 87 -18.27 8.59 6.24
C ALA A 87 -19.06 8.73 7.54
N GLY A 88 -18.43 9.29 8.56
CA GLY A 88 -19.04 9.50 9.86
C GLY A 88 -18.80 8.33 10.84
N GLY A 89 -18.81 8.64 12.11
CA GLY A 89 -18.58 7.66 13.18
C GLY A 89 -17.89 8.32 14.38
N GLN A 90 -17.53 7.49 15.34
CA GLN A 90 -16.77 7.95 16.51
C GLN A 90 -15.30 8.11 16.17
N TRP A 91 -14.70 9.17 16.63
CA TRP A 91 -13.26 9.37 16.57
C TRP A 91 -12.56 8.52 17.66
N PRO A 92 -11.38 7.97 17.38
CA PRO A 92 -10.59 8.05 16.15
C PRO A 92 -11.19 7.22 15.00
N HIS A 93 -11.11 7.74 13.76
CA HIS A 93 -11.56 7.02 12.57
C HIS A 93 -10.52 6.02 12.10
N LEU A 94 -10.92 4.76 11.92
CA LEU A 94 -10.08 3.73 11.30
C LEU A 94 -10.27 3.77 9.79
N LEU A 95 -9.18 3.98 9.04
CA LEU A 95 -9.18 4.13 7.59
C LEU A 95 -8.22 3.14 6.94
N THR A 96 -8.51 2.73 5.72
CA THR A 96 -7.62 1.90 4.90
C THR A 96 -6.81 2.72 3.89
N ALA A 97 -7.30 3.91 3.56
CA ALA A 97 -6.63 4.88 2.70
C ALA A 97 -6.90 6.31 3.19
N ILE A 98 -6.01 7.22 2.81
CA ILE A 98 -6.10 8.64 3.18
C ILE A 98 -6.56 9.45 1.99
N ASP A 99 -7.60 10.26 2.21
CA ASP A 99 -7.99 11.36 1.36
C ASP A 99 -8.06 12.63 2.20
N ALA A 100 -7.00 13.42 2.20
CA ALA A 100 -6.94 14.65 2.96
C ALA A 100 -7.96 15.69 2.47
N ALA A 101 -8.25 15.74 1.17
CA ALA A 101 -9.21 16.67 0.62
C ALA A 101 -10.64 16.37 1.12
N GLN A 102 -11.01 15.09 1.15
CA GLN A 102 -12.30 14.64 1.70
C GLN A 102 -12.39 14.94 3.21
N LEU A 103 -11.31 14.73 3.96
CA LEU A 103 -11.26 15.07 5.38
C LEU A 103 -11.54 16.55 5.62
N TRP A 104 -10.89 17.44 4.84
CA TRP A 104 -11.12 18.88 5.00
C TRP A 104 -12.55 19.31 4.67
N GLN A 105 -13.18 18.68 3.69
CA GLN A 105 -14.60 18.89 3.41
C GLN A 105 -15.49 18.44 4.57
N GLN A 106 -15.23 17.27 5.16
CA GLN A 106 -15.99 16.76 6.32
C GLN A 106 -15.86 17.68 7.54
N LEU A 107 -14.68 18.20 7.79
CA LEU A 107 -14.42 19.09 8.92
C LEU A 107 -14.76 20.57 8.62
N SER A 108 -15.22 20.88 7.41
CA SER A 108 -15.47 22.28 6.96
C SER A 108 -14.27 23.20 7.20
N ARG A 109 -13.07 22.70 6.87
CA ARG A 109 -11.80 23.40 7.07
C ARG A 109 -11.06 23.59 5.75
N GLU A 110 -10.27 24.64 5.68
CA GLU A 110 -9.32 24.84 4.59
C GLU A 110 -7.99 24.18 4.97
N GLY A 111 -7.55 23.21 4.16
CA GLY A 111 -6.36 22.44 4.48
C GLY A 111 -5.58 21.98 3.27
N PHE A 112 -4.34 21.57 3.51
CA PHE A 112 -3.43 21.08 2.49
C PHE A 112 -3.83 19.67 2.01
N ALA A 113 -3.84 19.47 0.70
CA ALA A 113 -4.40 18.27 0.08
C ALA A 113 -3.54 16.98 0.24
N HIS A 114 -2.35 17.09 0.80
CA HIS A 114 -1.44 15.97 0.94
C HIS A 114 -1.10 15.66 2.39
N GLU A 115 -0.73 14.40 2.64
CA GLU A 115 -0.19 13.95 3.91
C GLU A 115 1.19 14.57 4.15
N LEU A 116 1.46 14.95 5.39
CA LEU A 116 2.79 15.30 5.86
C LEU A 116 3.29 14.22 6.80
N ARG A 117 4.50 13.73 6.60
CA ARG A 117 5.17 12.76 7.47
C ARG A 117 6.13 13.47 8.42
N MET A 118 5.90 13.29 9.72
CA MET A 118 6.78 13.84 10.74
C MET A 118 8.21 13.34 10.60
N GLN A 119 9.14 14.23 10.94
CA GLN A 119 10.51 13.89 11.29
C GLN A 119 10.64 13.58 12.79
N PRO A 120 11.74 12.98 13.26
CA PRO A 120 11.92 12.70 14.68
C PRO A 120 11.74 13.94 15.56
N GLY A 121 10.89 13.81 16.57
CA GLY A 121 10.55 14.92 17.47
C GLY A 121 9.62 14.48 18.59
N PRO A 122 9.28 15.39 19.53
CA PRO A 122 8.60 15.04 20.79
C PRO A 122 7.18 14.46 20.61
N ALA A 123 6.53 14.72 19.48
CA ALA A 123 5.18 14.22 19.20
C ALA A 123 5.19 13.02 18.23
N ALA A 124 6.36 12.53 17.84
CA ALA A 124 6.51 11.45 16.89
C ALA A 124 6.45 10.09 17.57
N TYR A 125 5.83 9.15 16.89
CA TYR A 125 5.89 7.73 17.22
C TYR A 125 6.97 7.05 16.36
N ARG A 126 6.83 5.79 16.03
CA ARG A 126 7.80 5.08 15.22
C ARG A 126 7.75 5.55 13.76
N LEU A 127 8.86 6.12 13.26
CA LEU A 127 8.96 6.81 11.97
C LEU A 127 9.71 6.04 10.88
N ASP A 128 9.89 4.75 11.02
CA ASP A 128 10.49 3.90 9.98
C ASP A 128 9.59 3.82 8.75
N TRP A 129 9.51 4.92 8.01
CA TRP A 129 8.73 4.97 6.79
C TRP A 129 9.20 3.91 5.81
N PRO A 130 8.34 2.96 5.39
CA PRO A 130 8.76 2.00 4.39
C PRO A 130 9.10 2.76 3.12
N VAL A 131 10.35 2.72 2.75
CA VAL A 131 10.73 3.07 1.40
C VAL A 131 9.94 2.13 0.52
N VAL A 132 9.11 2.66 -0.40
CA VAL A 132 8.30 1.85 -1.32
C VAL A 132 9.23 0.95 -2.11
N ALA A 133 9.41 -0.24 -1.62
CA ALA A 133 10.47 -1.13 -2.03
C ALA A 133 9.93 -2.23 -2.94
N MET A 134 9.30 -1.81 -4.03
CA MET A 134 9.33 -2.64 -5.23
C MET A 134 10.13 -1.87 -6.28
N GLY A 135 11.46 -1.88 -6.13
CA GLY A 135 12.35 -1.39 -7.16
C GLY A 135 12.11 -2.14 -8.47
N PRO A 136 12.44 -1.53 -9.62
CA PRO A 136 12.28 -2.14 -10.95
C PRO A 136 12.93 -3.52 -11.05
N GLU A 137 13.90 -3.82 -10.20
CA GLU A 137 14.61 -5.10 -10.10
C GLU A 137 13.70 -6.30 -9.77
N LYS A 138 12.72 -6.12 -8.87
CA LYS A 138 11.74 -7.19 -8.54
C LYS A 138 10.77 -7.44 -9.68
N HIS A 139 10.34 -6.40 -10.37
CA HIS A 139 9.50 -6.55 -11.56
C HIS A 139 10.25 -7.26 -12.69
N LEU A 140 11.53 -6.96 -12.86
CA LEU A 140 12.39 -7.65 -13.84
C LEU A 140 12.56 -9.13 -13.48
N GLY A 141 12.77 -9.46 -12.20
CA GLY A 141 12.85 -10.84 -11.72
C GLY A 141 11.58 -11.64 -12.02
N TYR A 142 10.42 -11.08 -11.76
CA TYR A 142 9.13 -11.72 -12.10
C TYR A 142 8.94 -11.85 -13.60
N ALA A 143 9.29 -10.84 -14.38
CA ALA A 143 9.20 -10.92 -15.83
C ALA A 143 10.06 -12.05 -16.41
N VAL A 144 11.31 -12.17 -15.97
CA VAL A 144 12.22 -13.26 -16.39
C VAL A 144 11.63 -14.62 -16.04
N GLN A 145 11.05 -14.77 -14.85
CA GLN A 145 10.41 -16.03 -14.43
C GLN A 145 9.22 -16.40 -15.32
N TRP A 146 8.35 -15.45 -15.64
CA TRP A 146 7.20 -15.68 -16.53
C TRP A 146 7.61 -16.01 -17.95
N PHE A 147 8.61 -15.31 -18.50
CA PHE A 147 9.14 -15.61 -19.82
C PHE A 147 9.82 -16.98 -19.88
N ALA A 148 10.54 -17.38 -18.83
CA ALA A 148 11.15 -18.71 -18.77
C ALA A 148 10.09 -19.81 -18.72
N LEU A 149 9.01 -19.65 -17.96
CA LEU A 149 7.89 -20.59 -17.93
C LEU A 149 7.19 -20.67 -19.30
N ALA A 150 6.95 -19.55 -19.95
CA ALA A 150 6.35 -19.51 -21.28
C ALA A 150 7.23 -20.24 -22.32
N ALA A 151 8.54 -19.99 -22.31
CA ALA A 151 9.49 -20.68 -23.18
C ALA A 151 9.50 -22.19 -22.92
N ALA A 152 9.49 -22.63 -21.66
CA ALA A 152 9.42 -24.04 -21.31
C ALA A 152 8.15 -24.71 -21.83
N LEU A 153 7.01 -24.06 -21.72
CA LEU A 153 5.75 -24.55 -22.26
C LEU A 153 5.76 -24.69 -23.78
N VAL A 154 6.32 -23.70 -24.49
CA VAL A 154 6.45 -23.75 -25.95
C VAL A 154 7.35 -24.92 -26.37
N LEU A 155 8.50 -25.11 -25.71
CA LEU A 155 9.41 -26.21 -25.98
C LEU A 155 8.76 -27.58 -25.74
N LEU A 156 8.01 -27.72 -24.64
CA LEU A 156 7.26 -28.95 -24.35
C LEU A 156 6.18 -29.21 -25.42
N TYR A 157 5.45 -28.20 -25.83
CA TYR A 157 4.44 -28.31 -26.89
C TYR A 157 5.05 -28.79 -28.20
N LEU A 158 6.16 -28.18 -28.62
CA LEU A 158 6.88 -28.58 -29.83
C LEU A 158 7.43 -30.03 -29.72
N TYR A 159 8.00 -30.36 -28.57
CA TYR A 159 8.53 -31.71 -28.30
C TYR A 159 7.43 -32.76 -28.41
N PHE A 160 6.29 -32.58 -27.74
CA PHE A 160 5.18 -33.53 -27.80
C PHE A 160 4.54 -33.58 -29.17
N GLY A 161 4.39 -32.48 -29.87
CA GLY A 161 3.90 -32.41 -31.24
C GLY A 161 4.80 -33.23 -32.18
N TRP A 162 6.10 -33.05 -32.08
CA TRP A 162 7.06 -33.80 -32.90
C TRP A 162 7.12 -35.29 -32.55
N HIS A 163 7.06 -35.60 -31.26
CA HIS A 163 7.08 -36.98 -30.77
C HIS A 163 5.84 -37.77 -31.20
N ASN A 164 4.66 -37.18 -31.16
CA ASN A 164 3.41 -37.83 -31.60
C ASN A 164 3.40 -38.02 -33.13
N ASN A 165 3.85 -37.04 -33.88
CA ASN A 165 3.91 -37.15 -35.34
C ASN A 165 4.84 -38.26 -35.83
N LYS A 166 5.94 -38.56 -35.08
CA LYS A 166 6.79 -39.72 -35.35
C LYS A 166 6.09 -41.07 -35.15
N LYS A 167 5.20 -41.19 -34.16
CA LYS A 167 4.47 -42.42 -33.89
C LYS A 167 3.45 -42.74 -34.97
N GLU A 168 2.73 -41.75 -35.50
CA GLU A 168 1.76 -41.95 -36.61
C GLU A 168 2.41 -42.42 -37.90
N ASN A 169 3.59 -41.88 -38.24
CA ASN A 169 4.31 -42.27 -39.43
C ASN A 169 4.88 -43.71 -39.39
N HIS A 170 5.02 -44.34 -38.22
CA HIS A 170 5.43 -45.76 -38.07
C HIS A 170 4.27 -46.72 -38.24
N HIS A 171 3.03 -46.38 -37.98
CA HIS A 171 1.87 -47.24 -38.13
C HIS A 171 1.28 -47.27 -39.55
N GLY A 172 1.60 -46.31 -40.41
CA GLY A 172 1.09 -46.23 -41.78
C GLY A 172 1.79 -47.12 -42.83
N ARG A 173 2.84 -47.89 -42.46
CA ARG A 173 3.63 -48.67 -43.44
C ARG A 173 3.29 -50.18 -43.54
N HIS A 174 2.28 -50.65 -42.83
CA HIS A 174 1.94 -52.11 -42.81
C HIS A 174 0.62 -52.47 -43.40
N HIS A 175 0.08 -51.76 -44.39
CA HIS A 175 -1.05 -52.25 -45.18
C HIS A 175 -0.76 -52.05 -46.69
N GLN A 176 0.00 -52.97 -47.25
CA GLN A 176 -0.14 -53.32 -48.68
C GLN A 176 -0.98 -54.60 -48.77
N PRO A 177 -2.18 -54.58 -49.39
CA PRO A 177 -2.88 -55.78 -49.74
C PRO A 177 -2.17 -56.40 -50.95
N THR A 178 -1.63 -57.62 -50.81
CA THR A 178 -1.24 -58.48 -51.92
C THR A 178 -2.51 -58.92 -52.62
N GLY A 179 -2.85 -58.30 -53.76
CA GLY A 179 -3.81 -58.81 -54.68
C GLY A 179 -3.16 -59.88 -55.52
N SER A 180 -3.68 -61.10 -55.50
CA SER A 180 -3.39 -62.15 -56.46
C SER A 180 -4.65 -62.44 -57.30
N ALA A 181 -4.37 -62.42 -58.59
CA ALA A 181 -4.99 -63.09 -59.73
C ALA A 181 -6.35 -63.76 -59.57
#